data_f78ffede59e67cf11bb56bd9cb3d4d6e
#
_entry.id   f78ffede59e67cf11bb56bd9cb3d4d6e
#
_cell.length_a   1.000
_cell.length_b   1.000
_cell.length_c   1.000
_cell.angle_alpha   90.00
_cell.angle_beta   90.00
_cell.angle_gamma   90.00
#
_symmetry.space_group_name_H-M   'P 1'
#
loop_
_entity.id
_entity.type
_entity.pdbx_description
1 polymer ?
#
loop_
_entity_poly.entity_id
_entity_poly.type
_entity_poly.pdbx_seq_one_letter_code
_entity_poly.pdbx_strand_id
1 'polypeptide(L)'
;MADIRAAVTDTHALLHHAGGRGLGPGAAALFQAAEDRRAVIYVPMAVLWEVTLLARAGKINLRRPAREFFVDLFTNVAYQPYDLTREQIFAADELRFNRDPFDALIVAAAQALALPLITRDTDIVASRALKTIW
;
A
#
# COMPACT_ATOMS: atom_id res chain seq x y z
N MET A 1 -13.28 7.76 -23.46
CA MET A 1 -12.52 8.30 -22.32
C MET A 1 -11.96 7.15 -21.50
N ALA A 2 -10.68 7.15 -21.27
CA ALA A 2 -10.07 6.09 -20.49
C ALA A 2 -10.38 6.28 -18.99
N ASP A 3 -10.83 5.21 -18.32
CA ASP A 3 -11.02 5.25 -16.88
C ASP A 3 -9.66 5.27 -16.18
N ILE A 4 -9.53 6.17 -15.19
CA ILE A 4 -8.35 6.19 -14.33
C ILE A 4 -8.52 5.06 -13.32
N ARG A 5 -7.60 4.10 -13.36
CA ARG A 5 -7.55 3.04 -12.35
C ARG A 5 -6.96 3.59 -11.06
N ALA A 6 -7.45 3.11 -9.94
CA ALA A 6 -6.94 3.50 -8.64
C ALA A 6 -6.93 2.29 -7.71
N ALA A 7 -5.96 2.25 -6.82
CA ALA A 7 -5.82 1.21 -5.81
C ALA A 7 -5.05 1.74 -4.61
N VAL A 8 -5.05 0.98 -3.53
CA VAL A 8 -4.23 1.23 -2.34
C VAL A 8 -3.14 0.18 -2.32
N THR A 9 -1.92 0.54 -1.96
CA THR A 9 -0.83 -0.43 -1.82
C THR A 9 -0.66 -0.86 -0.37
N ASP A 10 -0.34 -2.14 -0.15
CA ASP A 10 0.22 -2.57 1.12
C ASP A 10 1.74 -2.35 1.14
N THR A 11 2.35 -2.63 2.29
CA THR A 11 3.79 -2.41 2.49
C THR A 11 4.64 -3.26 1.57
N HIS A 12 4.37 -4.57 1.51
CA HIS A 12 5.21 -5.49 0.74
C HIS A 12 5.06 -5.29 -0.77
N ALA A 13 3.87 -4.96 -1.26
CA ALA A 13 3.68 -4.64 -2.67
C ALA A 13 4.54 -3.43 -3.08
N LEU A 14 4.53 -2.38 -2.27
CA LEU A 14 5.36 -1.20 -2.53
C LEU A 14 6.84 -1.55 -2.53
N LEU A 15 7.30 -2.35 -1.57
CA LEU A 15 8.70 -2.77 -1.47
C LEU A 15 9.11 -3.65 -2.66
N HIS A 16 8.25 -4.56 -3.12
CA HIS A 16 8.51 -5.34 -4.33
C HIS A 16 8.63 -4.45 -5.56
N HIS A 17 7.73 -3.48 -5.69
CA HIS A 17 7.82 -2.51 -6.79
C HIS A 17 9.15 -1.74 -6.75
N ALA A 18 9.53 -1.24 -5.59
CA ALA A 18 10.79 -0.51 -5.42
C ALA A 18 12.01 -1.38 -5.73
N GLY A 19 11.94 -2.66 -5.40
CA GLY A 19 13.00 -3.63 -5.70
C GLY A 19 12.98 -4.15 -7.14
N GLY A 20 11.97 -3.82 -7.93
CA GLY A 20 11.87 -4.17 -9.33
C GLY A 20 11.48 -5.62 -9.61
N ARG A 21 10.99 -6.36 -8.62
CA ARG A 21 10.62 -7.78 -8.80
C ARG A 21 9.66 -8.25 -7.71
N GLY A 22 9.01 -9.37 -7.96
CA GLY A 22 8.20 -10.08 -6.97
C GLY A 22 6.71 -9.78 -7.03
N LEU A 23 6.28 -8.85 -7.91
CA LEU A 23 4.86 -8.55 -8.08
C LEU A 23 4.18 -9.59 -8.96
N GLY A 24 2.94 -9.92 -8.62
CA GLY A 24 2.06 -10.66 -9.51
C GLY A 24 1.66 -9.81 -10.73
N PRO A 25 1.03 -10.42 -11.77
CA PRO A 25 0.74 -9.71 -13.01
C PRO A 25 -0.24 -8.55 -12.84
N GLY A 26 -1.25 -8.68 -11.98
CA GLY A 26 -2.20 -7.60 -11.72
C GLY A 26 -1.56 -6.42 -10.99
N ALA A 27 -0.77 -6.70 -9.96
CA ALA A 27 -0.03 -5.68 -9.23
C ALA A 27 1.00 -4.98 -10.12
N ALA A 28 1.76 -5.75 -10.90
CA ALA A 28 2.76 -5.21 -11.81
C ALA A 28 2.13 -4.26 -12.84
N ALA A 29 0.98 -4.64 -13.40
CA ALA A 29 0.27 -3.80 -14.36
C ALA A 29 -0.19 -2.47 -13.74
N LEU A 30 -0.67 -2.49 -12.50
CA LEU A 30 -1.09 -1.27 -11.81
C LEU A 30 0.08 -0.34 -11.50
N PHE A 31 1.17 -0.88 -10.98
CA PHE A 31 2.35 -0.07 -10.72
C PHE A 31 2.94 0.51 -12.00
N GLN A 32 2.97 -0.26 -13.09
CA GLN A 32 3.42 0.26 -14.38
C GLN A 32 2.50 1.38 -14.87
N ALA A 33 1.19 1.21 -14.75
CA ALA A 33 0.23 2.24 -15.12
C ALA A 33 0.43 3.51 -14.28
N ALA A 34 0.75 3.38 -12.98
CA ALA A 34 1.06 4.52 -12.13
C ALA A 34 2.36 5.21 -12.56
N GLU A 35 3.40 4.45 -12.90
CA GLU A 35 4.64 5.03 -13.44
C GLU A 35 4.37 5.83 -14.72
N ASP A 36 3.45 5.37 -15.55
CA ASP A 36 3.04 6.04 -16.78
C ASP A 36 1.95 7.11 -16.55
N ARG A 37 1.59 7.37 -15.30
CA ARG A 37 0.55 8.33 -14.90
C ARG A 37 -0.84 8.01 -15.46
N ARG A 38 -1.14 6.72 -15.63
CA ARG A 38 -2.44 6.21 -16.09
C ARG A 38 -3.23 5.51 -14.97
N ALA A 39 -2.70 5.51 -13.75
CA ALA A 39 -3.37 4.99 -12.55
C ALA A 39 -2.92 5.82 -11.35
N VAL A 40 -3.70 5.75 -10.27
CA VAL A 40 -3.34 6.38 -8.99
C VAL A 40 -3.19 5.27 -7.95
N ILE A 41 -2.08 5.29 -7.24
CA ILE A 41 -1.85 4.40 -6.11
C ILE A 41 -1.75 5.23 -4.83
N TYR A 42 -2.67 4.97 -3.92
CA TYR A 42 -2.65 5.61 -2.60
C TYR A 42 -1.75 4.82 -1.66
N VAL A 43 -0.95 5.55 -0.89
CA VAL A 43 0.00 4.99 0.07
C VAL A 43 -0.42 5.40 1.47
N PRO A 44 -1.03 4.49 2.25
CA PRO A 44 -1.46 4.82 3.62
C PRO A 44 -0.28 5.21 4.52
N MET A 45 -0.53 6.08 5.50
CA MET A 45 0.49 6.46 6.49
C MET A 45 1.05 5.25 7.24
N ALA A 46 0.23 4.22 7.47
CA ALA A 46 0.70 2.97 8.07
C ALA A 46 1.82 2.32 7.25
N VAL A 47 1.76 2.40 5.91
CA VAL A 47 2.83 1.89 5.04
C VAL A 47 4.12 2.67 5.26
N LEU A 48 4.06 4.00 5.32
CA LEU A 48 5.24 4.83 5.59
C LEU A 48 5.89 4.43 6.91
N TRP A 49 5.09 4.25 7.94
CA TRP A 49 5.59 3.91 9.26
C TRP A 49 6.17 2.49 9.29
N GLU A 50 5.49 1.51 8.71
CA GLU A 50 5.99 0.14 8.66
C GLU A 50 7.31 0.04 7.89
N VAL A 51 7.42 0.68 6.73
CA VAL A 51 8.67 0.72 5.96
C VAL A 51 9.79 1.35 6.79
N THR A 52 9.51 2.44 7.48
CA THR A 52 10.48 3.10 8.35
C THR A 52 10.97 2.16 9.44
N LEU A 53 10.05 1.46 10.10
CA LEU A 53 10.40 0.50 11.16
C LEU A 53 11.21 -0.70 10.62
N LEU A 54 10.84 -1.23 9.48
CA LEU A 54 11.56 -2.33 8.83
C LEU A 54 13.00 -1.92 8.47
N ALA A 55 13.17 -0.71 7.97
CA ALA A 55 14.50 -0.17 7.65
C ALA A 55 15.34 0.01 8.93
N ARG A 56 14.74 0.57 10.00
CA ARG A 56 15.42 0.74 11.30
C ARG A 56 15.84 -0.59 11.91
N ALA A 57 15.05 -1.63 11.73
CA ALA A 57 15.34 -2.97 12.23
C ALA A 57 16.34 -3.75 11.35
N GLY A 58 16.78 -3.17 10.24
CA GLY A 58 17.70 -3.84 9.31
C GLY A 58 17.06 -4.97 8.49
N LYS A 59 15.73 -5.05 8.47
CA LYS A 59 15.00 -6.10 7.73
C LYS A 59 14.87 -5.80 6.24
N ILE A 60 15.00 -4.55 5.85
CA ILE A 60 15.03 -4.10 4.46
C ILE A 60 16.15 -3.07 4.29
N ASN A 61 16.64 -2.92 3.07
CA ASN A 61 17.62 -1.92 2.73
C ASN A 61 17.08 -1.01 1.62
N LEU A 62 16.67 0.19 1.99
CA LEU A 62 16.20 1.21 1.03
C LEU A 62 17.36 1.90 0.31
N ARG A 63 18.62 1.67 0.74
CA ARG A 63 19.85 2.31 0.22
C ARG A 63 19.89 3.82 0.43
N ARG A 64 18.97 4.35 1.22
CA ARG A 64 18.85 5.77 1.59
C ARG A 64 17.87 5.88 2.76
N PRO A 65 17.84 7.02 3.46
CA PRO A 65 16.87 7.22 4.54
C PRO A 65 15.42 7.07 4.04
N ALA A 66 14.55 6.55 4.89
CA ALA A 66 13.14 6.35 4.54
C ALA A 66 12.48 7.65 4.06
N ARG A 67 12.80 8.78 4.69
CA ARG A 67 12.30 10.08 4.26
C ARG A 67 12.60 10.37 2.79
N GLU A 68 13.83 10.16 2.36
CA GLU A 68 14.24 10.41 0.97
C GLU A 68 13.53 9.45 0.01
N PHE A 69 13.39 8.19 0.41
CA PHE A 69 12.65 7.21 -0.37
C PHE A 69 11.22 7.68 -0.66
N PHE A 70 10.51 8.13 0.37
CA PHE A 70 9.12 8.58 0.19
C PHE A 70 9.01 9.94 -0.49
N VAL A 71 9.93 10.87 -0.22
CA VAL A 71 9.95 12.14 -0.95
C VAL A 71 10.09 11.90 -2.45
N ASP A 72 11.00 11.01 -2.85
CA ASP A 72 11.16 10.65 -4.26
C ASP A 72 9.94 9.95 -4.82
N LEU A 73 9.36 9.00 -4.09
CA LEU A 73 8.16 8.29 -4.53
C LEU A 73 7.04 9.29 -4.88
N PHE A 74 6.79 10.24 -3.99
CA PHE A 74 5.70 11.21 -4.14
C PHE A 74 6.01 12.33 -5.14
N THR A 75 7.19 12.37 -5.77
CA THR A 75 7.43 13.27 -6.91
C THR A 75 6.60 12.87 -8.13
N ASN A 76 6.26 11.58 -8.27
CA ASN A 76 5.28 11.14 -9.24
C ASN A 76 3.89 11.30 -8.63
N VAL A 77 3.07 12.20 -9.20
CA VAL A 77 1.74 12.51 -8.68
C VAL A 77 0.77 11.33 -8.70
N ALA A 78 1.09 10.26 -9.42
CA ALA A 78 0.30 9.04 -9.41
C ALA A 78 0.37 8.32 -8.05
N TYR A 79 1.41 8.57 -7.25
CA TYR A 79 1.51 8.05 -5.88
C TYR A 79 1.06 9.12 -4.91
N GLN A 80 -0.03 8.86 -4.19
CA GLN A 80 -0.63 9.82 -3.29
C GLN A 80 -0.55 9.33 -1.84
N PRO A 81 0.07 10.10 -0.94
CA PRO A 81 -0.01 9.76 0.48
C PRO A 81 -1.46 9.89 0.97
N TYR A 82 -1.88 8.97 1.80
CA TYR A 82 -3.24 8.96 2.34
C TYR A 82 -3.20 9.02 3.87
N ASP A 83 -3.68 10.11 4.42
CA ASP A 83 -3.58 10.39 5.84
C ASP A 83 -4.45 9.45 6.67
N LEU A 84 -3.94 9.07 7.83
CA LEU A 84 -4.64 8.27 8.80
C LEU A 84 -5.62 9.15 9.58
N THR A 85 -6.88 8.72 9.65
CA THR A 85 -7.93 9.40 10.41
C THR A 85 -8.38 8.57 11.59
N ARG A 86 -9.05 9.21 12.55
CA ARG A 86 -9.64 8.48 13.68
C ARG A 86 -10.71 7.47 13.21
N GLU A 87 -11.45 7.77 12.16
CA GLU A 87 -12.45 6.87 11.59
C GLU A 87 -11.79 5.60 11.06
N GLN A 88 -10.61 5.70 10.45
CA GLN A 88 -9.83 4.54 10.03
C GLN A 88 -9.34 3.73 11.22
N ILE A 89 -8.95 4.38 12.32
CA ILE A 89 -8.57 3.69 13.56
C ILE A 89 -9.76 2.88 14.11
N PHE A 90 -10.94 3.48 14.15
CA PHE A 90 -12.14 2.79 14.64
C PHE A 90 -12.49 1.61 13.73
N ALA A 91 -12.40 1.77 12.42
CA ALA A 91 -12.63 0.68 11.47
C ALA A 91 -11.58 -0.43 11.63
N ALA A 92 -10.32 -0.07 11.81
CA ALA A 92 -9.25 -1.04 12.03
C ALA A 92 -9.47 -1.88 13.29
N ASP A 93 -9.97 -1.27 14.35
CA ASP A 93 -10.28 -1.97 15.61
C ASP A 93 -11.34 -3.07 15.43
N GLU A 94 -12.21 -2.94 14.44
CA GLU A 94 -13.25 -3.93 14.13
C GLU A 94 -12.74 -5.08 13.26
N LEU A 95 -11.56 -4.95 12.65
CA LEU A 95 -10.97 -5.97 11.78
C LEU A 95 -10.23 -7.01 12.62
N ARG A 96 -10.63 -8.29 12.49
CA ARG A 96 -10.12 -9.37 13.34
C ARG A 96 -9.52 -10.54 12.54
N PHE A 97 -9.02 -10.29 11.34
CA PHE A 97 -8.51 -11.35 10.49
C PHE A 97 -7.09 -11.82 10.88
N ASN A 98 -6.32 -10.98 11.57
CA ASN A 98 -5.01 -11.34 12.13
C ASN A 98 -4.64 -10.38 13.28
N ARG A 99 -3.41 -10.47 13.79
CA ARG A 99 -2.91 -9.62 14.88
C ARG A 99 -1.96 -8.53 14.42
N ASP A 100 -1.75 -8.40 13.11
CA ASP A 100 -0.86 -7.39 12.57
C ASP A 100 -1.55 -6.01 12.58
N PRO A 101 -1.07 -5.05 13.39
CA PRO A 101 -1.72 -3.75 13.47
C PRO A 101 -1.60 -2.93 12.17
N PHE A 102 -0.54 -3.15 11.39
CA PHE A 102 -0.38 -2.46 10.11
C PHE A 102 -1.39 -2.95 9.09
N ASP A 103 -1.59 -4.27 9.00
CA ASP A 103 -2.58 -4.84 8.08
C ASP A 103 -3.97 -4.28 8.33
N ALA A 104 -4.39 -4.17 9.59
CA ALA A 104 -5.69 -3.61 9.94
C ALA A 104 -5.83 -2.16 9.48
N LEU A 105 -4.80 -1.33 9.70
CA LEU A 105 -4.81 0.07 9.28
C LEU A 105 -4.80 0.22 7.76
N ILE A 106 -4.05 -0.62 7.06
CA ILE A 106 -3.97 -0.60 5.60
C ILE A 106 -5.32 -1.00 4.98
N VAL A 107 -5.93 -2.06 5.50
CA VAL A 107 -7.27 -2.48 5.05
C VAL A 107 -8.31 -1.39 5.32
N ALA A 108 -8.28 -0.77 6.50
CA ALA A 108 -9.19 0.32 6.85
C ALA A 108 -9.02 1.52 5.89
N ALA A 109 -7.80 1.84 5.49
CA ALA A 109 -7.55 2.90 4.52
C ALA A 109 -8.16 2.58 3.15
N ALA A 110 -7.99 1.35 2.67
CA ALA A 110 -8.56 0.93 1.39
C ALA A 110 -10.09 0.93 1.44
N GLN A 111 -10.68 0.48 2.55
CA GLN A 111 -12.14 0.54 2.74
C GLN A 111 -12.66 1.98 2.75
N ALA A 112 -11.93 2.90 3.40
CA ALA A 112 -12.32 4.31 3.45
C ALA A 112 -12.33 4.95 2.05
N LEU A 113 -11.42 4.53 1.18
CA LEU A 113 -11.37 4.99 -0.20
C LEU A 113 -12.30 4.20 -1.13
N ALA A 114 -12.88 3.09 -0.65
CA ALA A 114 -13.66 2.15 -1.48
C ALA A 114 -12.87 1.67 -2.70
N LEU A 115 -11.58 1.41 -2.52
CA LEU A 115 -10.67 0.96 -3.57
C LEU A 115 -10.12 -0.43 -3.26
N PRO A 116 -9.69 -1.17 -4.29
CA PRO A 116 -9.02 -2.44 -4.06
C PRO A 116 -7.64 -2.23 -3.43
N LEU A 117 -7.18 -3.24 -2.71
CA LEU A 117 -5.86 -3.27 -2.10
C LEU A 117 -4.91 -4.16 -2.90
N ILE A 118 -3.74 -3.64 -3.23
CA ILE A 118 -2.68 -4.43 -3.85
C ILE A 118 -1.98 -5.19 -2.72
N THR A 119 -2.21 -6.48 -2.65
CA THR A 119 -1.65 -7.35 -1.61
C THR A 119 -1.72 -8.81 -2.03
N ARG A 120 -0.78 -9.62 -1.56
CA ARG A 120 -0.87 -11.09 -1.61
C ARG A 120 -0.98 -11.71 -0.21
N ASP A 121 -1.14 -10.90 0.82
CA ASP A 121 -1.24 -11.40 2.18
C ASP A 121 -2.41 -12.38 2.29
N THR A 122 -2.12 -13.60 2.74
CA THR A 122 -3.12 -14.68 2.77
C THR A 122 -4.25 -14.40 3.74
N ASP A 123 -3.97 -13.77 4.87
CA ASP A 123 -4.98 -13.43 5.87
C ASP A 123 -5.93 -12.35 5.35
N ILE A 124 -5.38 -11.32 4.69
CA ILE A 124 -6.19 -10.25 4.11
C ILE A 124 -7.07 -10.81 2.98
N VAL A 125 -6.50 -11.59 2.07
CA VAL A 125 -7.26 -12.19 0.95
C VAL A 125 -8.35 -13.10 1.49
N ALA A 126 -8.06 -13.94 2.47
CA ALA A 126 -9.03 -14.88 3.05
C ALA A 126 -10.14 -14.15 3.82
N SER A 127 -9.88 -12.97 4.38
CA SER A 127 -10.86 -12.20 5.14
C SER A 127 -12.05 -11.74 4.32
N ARG A 128 -11.86 -11.58 3.01
CA ARG A 128 -12.85 -11.01 2.08
C ARG A 128 -13.38 -9.64 2.52
N ALA A 129 -12.61 -8.91 3.32
CA ALA A 129 -12.99 -7.59 3.81
C ALA A 129 -13.03 -6.54 2.69
N LEU A 130 -12.33 -6.81 1.61
CA LEU A 130 -12.24 -5.91 0.46
C LEU A 130 -11.74 -6.68 -0.76
N LYS A 131 -11.81 -6.03 -1.93
CA LYS A 131 -11.22 -6.57 -3.17
C LYS A 131 -9.70 -6.45 -3.11
N THR A 132 -8.99 -7.50 -3.52
CA THR A 132 -7.53 -7.53 -3.57
C THR A 132 -7.05 -7.75 -5.01
N ILE A 133 -5.82 -7.27 -5.28
CA ILE A 133 -5.15 -7.40 -6.58
C ILE A 133 -3.74 -7.90 -6.34
N TRP A 134 -3.33 -8.87 -7.15
CA TRP A 134 -1.94 -9.34 -7.15
C TRP A 134 -1.41 -9.79 -8.52
#